data_a3e39b924e5a34a16bd774a3894d0bca
#
_entry.id   a3e39b924e5a34a16bd774a3894d0bca
#
_cell.length_a   1.000
_cell.length_b   1.000
_cell.length_c   1.000
_cell.angle_alpha   90.00
_cell.angle_beta   90.00
_cell.angle_gamma   90.00
#
_symmetry.space_group_name_H-M   'P 1'
#
loop_
_entity.id
_entity.type
_entity.pdbx_description
1 polymer ?
#
loop_
_entity_poly.entity_id
_entity_poly.type
_entity_poly.pdbx_seq_one_letter_code
_entity_poly.pdbx_strand_id
1 'polypeptide(L)'
;MAIYKQMDAMLSKVEETIAMARSEWEEGQKLEYYNQEEYSLLQQRINEVEDELSHLLRSTTPQQRVELERAQARLRQMQNAMILGQ
;
A
#
# COMPACT_ATOMS: atom_id res chain seq x y z
N MET A 1 16.77 -9.09 -15.96
CA MET A 1 15.99 -8.00 -16.58
C MET A 1 15.60 -6.98 -15.52
N ALA A 2 15.79 -5.71 -15.82
CA ALA A 2 15.51 -4.63 -14.89
C ALA A 2 14.04 -4.61 -14.44
N ILE A 3 13.12 -4.93 -15.36
CA ILE A 3 11.68 -4.90 -15.09
C ILE A 3 11.27 -5.90 -13.99
N TYR A 4 11.90 -7.08 -13.98
CA TYR A 4 11.59 -8.09 -12.95
C TYR A 4 12.06 -7.64 -11.57
N LYS A 5 13.23 -7.02 -11.50
CA LYS A 5 13.73 -6.48 -10.24
C LYS A 5 12.85 -5.35 -9.73
N GLN A 6 12.39 -4.48 -10.63
CA GLN A 6 11.48 -3.39 -10.29
C GLN A 6 10.16 -3.92 -9.78
N MET A 7 9.63 -4.96 -10.43
CA MET A 7 8.39 -5.59 -10.01
C MET A 7 8.52 -6.22 -8.63
N ASP A 8 9.58 -7.00 -8.40
CA ASP A 8 9.81 -7.64 -7.11
C ASP A 8 9.99 -6.61 -6.00
N ALA A 9 10.75 -5.56 -6.27
CA ALA A 9 10.96 -4.47 -5.32
C ALA A 9 9.64 -3.77 -5.00
N MET A 10 8.80 -3.57 -6.02
CA MET A 10 7.51 -2.93 -5.84
C MET A 10 6.57 -3.80 -5.01
N LEU A 11 6.51 -5.09 -5.30
CA LEU A 11 5.68 -6.02 -4.54
C LEU A 11 6.11 -6.09 -3.07
N SER A 12 7.41 -6.12 -2.81
CA SER A 12 7.94 -6.08 -1.44
C SER A 12 7.56 -4.78 -0.73
N LYS A 13 7.66 -3.67 -1.44
CA LYS A 13 7.32 -2.37 -0.88
C LYS A 13 5.83 -2.28 -0.53
N VAL A 14 4.98 -2.83 -1.38
CA VAL A 14 3.54 -2.91 -1.11
C VAL A 14 3.28 -3.74 0.14
N GLU A 15 3.89 -4.92 0.25
CA GLU A 15 3.72 -5.78 1.41
C GLU A 15 4.19 -5.12 2.70
N GLU A 16 5.34 -4.47 2.67
CA GLU A 16 5.87 -3.75 3.82
C GLU A 16 4.95 -2.60 4.23
N THR A 17 4.43 -1.88 3.25
CA THR A 17 3.53 -0.75 3.50
C THR A 17 2.22 -1.21 4.13
N ILE A 18 1.65 -2.30 3.62
CA ILE A 18 0.42 -2.87 4.16
C ILE A 18 0.65 -3.37 5.60
N ALA A 19 1.75 -4.07 5.82
CA ALA A 19 2.07 -4.60 7.15
C ALA A 19 2.26 -3.48 8.17
N MET A 20 2.98 -2.44 7.79
CA MET A 20 3.20 -1.28 8.64
C MET A 20 1.88 -0.56 8.93
N ALA A 21 1.09 -0.30 7.90
CA ALA A 21 -0.18 0.41 8.06
C ALA A 21 -1.14 -0.39 8.94
N ARG A 22 -1.20 -1.71 8.74
CA ARG A 22 -2.06 -2.57 9.55
C ARG A 22 -1.63 -2.57 11.00
N SER A 23 -0.33 -2.69 11.25
CA SER A 23 0.22 -2.72 12.60
C SER A 23 -0.09 -1.42 13.35
N GLU A 24 0.16 -0.28 12.72
CA GLU A 24 -0.09 1.02 13.35
C GLU A 24 -1.58 1.29 13.52
N TRP A 25 -2.39 0.87 12.55
CA TRP A 25 -3.83 1.01 12.63
C TRP A 25 -4.42 0.20 13.78
N GLU A 26 -4.02 -1.07 13.90
CA GLU A 26 -4.46 -1.95 14.98
C GLU A 26 -4.02 -1.43 16.35
N GLU A 27 -2.82 -0.91 16.43
CA GLU A 27 -2.29 -0.33 17.65
C GLU A 27 -3.13 0.87 18.09
N GLY A 28 -3.46 1.75 17.17
CA GLY A 28 -4.29 2.92 17.45
C GLY A 28 -5.68 2.54 17.92
N GLN A 29 -6.29 1.53 17.31
CA GLN A 29 -7.62 1.06 17.72
C GLN A 29 -7.59 0.41 19.10
N LYS A 30 -6.56 -0.33 19.38
CA LYS A 30 -6.38 -1.02 20.65
C LYS A 30 -6.29 -0.05 21.82
N LEU A 31 -5.66 1.09 21.60
CA LEU A 31 -5.49 2.13 22.60
C LEU A 31 -6.67 3.09 22.65
N GLU A 32 -7.64 2.92 21.78
CA GLU A 32 -8.78 3.83 21.63
C GLU A 32 -8.34 5.27 21.37
N TYR A 33 -7.15 5.41 20.81
CA TYR A 33 -6.56 6.71 20.51
C TYR A 33 -5.85 6.64 19.18
N TYR A 34 -6.15 7.58 18.31
CA TYR A 34 -5.49 7.66 17.02
C TYR A 34 -5.06 9.09 16.75
N ASN A 35 -3.75 9.27 16.62
CA ASN A 35 -3.18 10.58 16.34
C ASN A 35 -3.47 10.96 14.90
N GLN A 36 -4.06 12.14 14.70
CA GLN A 36 -4.47 12.62 13.39
C GLN A 36 -3.27 12.78 12.44
N GLU A 37 -2.14 13.22 12.97
CA GLU A 37 -0.93 13.38 12.17
C GLU A 37 -0.39 12.03 11.73
N GLU A 38 -0.37 11.05 12.60
CA GLU A 38 0.09 9.69 12.26
C GLU A 38 -0.82 9.07 11.20
N TYR A 39 -2.12 9.26 11.34
CA TYR A 39 -3.09 8.79 10.37
C TYR A 39 -2.84 9.41 9.00
N SER A 40 -2.63 10.73 8.96
CA SER A 40 -2.37 11.45 7.72
C SER A 40 -1.08 10.97 7.06
N LEU A 41 -0.04 10.71 7.86
CA LEU A 41 1.23 10.20 7.33
C LEU A 41 1.08 8.80 6.75
N LEU A 42 0.30 7.94 7.40
CA LEU A 42 0.02 6.61 6.88
C LEU A 42 -0.71 6.66 5.55
N GLN A 43 -1.74 7.50 5.46
CA GLN A 43 -2.50 7.68 4.23
C GLN A 43 -1.61 8.23 3.12
N GLN A 44 -0.76 9.17 3.44
CA GLN A 44 0.19 9.73 2.49
C GLN A 44 1.15 8.66 1.98
N ARG A 45 1.66 7.81 2.87
CA ARG A 45 2.55 6.73 2.51
C ARG A 45 1.89 5.75 1.55
N ILE A 46 0.64 5.38 1.84
CA ILE A 46 -0.13 4.49 0.97
C ILE A 46 -0.32 5.13 -0.40
N ASN A 47 -0.64 6.41 -0.45
CA ASN A 47 -0.82 7.14 -1.72
C ASN A 47 0.47 7.18 -2.52
N GLU A 48 1.60 7.40 -1.88
CA GLU A 48 2.90 7.42 -2.56
C GLU A 48 3.22 6.07 -3.19
N VAL A 49 2.98 4.98 -2.46
CA VAL A 49 3.23 3.63 -2.97
C VAL A 49 2.26 3.32 -4.12
N GLU A 50 1.01 3.73 -4.00
CA GLU A 50 0.02 3.56 -5.06
C GLU A 50 0.42 4.31 -6.34
N ASP A 51 0.95 5.52 -6.21
CA ASP A 51 1.44 6.29 -7.35
C ASP A 51 2.61 5.59 -8.03
N GLU A 52 3.56 5.09 -7.26
CA GLU A 52 4.70 4.33 -7.81
C GLU A 52 4.21 3.09 -8.55
N LEU A 53 3.24 2.40 -7.96
CA LEU A 53 2.66 1.20 -8.54
C LEU A 53 1.95 1.52 -9.86
N SER A 54 1.19 2.61 -9.90
CA SER A 54 0.52 3.06 -11.12
C SER A 54 1.52 3.40 -12.22
N HIS A 55 2.65 4.00 -11.84
CA HIS A 55 3.72 4.30 -12.80
C HIS A 55 4.29 3.02 -13.40
N LEU A 56 4.58 2.04 -12.56
CA LEU A 56 5.14 0.77 -13.02
C LEU A 56 4.16 0.02 -13.92
N LEU A 57 2.87 0.08 -13.62
CA LEU A 57 1.83 -0.58 -14.40
C LEU A 57 1.80 -0.14 -15.86
N ARG A 58 2.24 1.09 -16.15
CA ARG A 58 2.25 1.61 -17.51
C ARG A 58 3.27 0.92 -18.40
N SER A 59 4.28 0.30 -17.83
CA SER A 59 5.37 -0.32 -18.58
C SER A 59 5.44 -1.84 -18.42
N THR A 60 4.39 -2.46 -17.88
CA THR A 60 4.39 -3.90 -17.62
C THR A 60 3.62 -4.65 -18.69
N THR A 61 3.98 -5.94 -18.86
CA THR A 61 3.25 -6.85 -19.73
C THR A 61 1.91 -7.22 -19.07
N PRO A 62 0.93 -7.73 -19.85
CA PRO A 62 -0.33 -8.18 -19.26
C PRO A 62 -0.18 -9.22 -18.16
N GLN A 63 0.81 -10.10 -18.28
CA GLN A 63 1.04 -11.14 -17.26
C GLN A 63 1.56 -10.54 -15.95
N GLN A 64 2.50 -9.61 -16.06
CA GLN A 64 3.04 -8.91 -14.89
C GLN A 64 1.99 -8.04 -14.23
N ARG A 65 1.12 -7.46 -15.05
CA ARG A 65 0.06 -6.57 -14.59
C ARG A 65 -0.88 -7.25 -13.60
N VAL A 66 -1.18 -8.53 -13.79
CA VAL A 66 -2.09 -9.26 -12.90
C VAL A 66 -1.61 -9.20 -11.45
N GLU A 67 -0.33 -9.46 -11.21
CA GLU A 67 0.21 -9.43 -9.84
C GLU A 67 0.23 -8.02 -9.26
N LEU A 68 0.59 -7.04 -10.09
CA LEU A 68 0.65 -5.65 -9.65
C LEU A 68 -0.75 -5.10 -9.36
N GLU A 69 -1.74 -5.49 -10.14
CA GLU A 69 -3.13 -5.07 -9.88
C GLU A 69 -3.68 -5.70 -8.60
N ARG A 70 -3.29 -6.94 -8.30
CA ARG A 70 -3.64 -7.56 -7.01
C ARG A 70 -3.03 -6.80 -5.85
N ALA A 71 -1.77 -6.40 -5.99
CA ALA A 71 -1.10 -5.60 -4.96
C ALA A 71 -1.79 -4.26 -4.78
N GLN A 72 -2.21 -3.62 -5.88
CA GLN A 72 -2.94 -2.37 -5.84
C GLN A 72 -4.27 -2.52 -5.11
N ALA A 73 -4.99 -3.60 -5.39
CA ALA A 73 -6.27 -3.88 -4.73
C ALA A 73 -6.08 -4.04 -3.22
N ARG A 74 -5.01 -4.71 -2.81
CA ARG A 74 -4.71 -4.91 -1.39
C ARG A 74 -4.38 -3.59 -0.69
N LEU A 75 -3.63 -2.72 -1.35
CA LEU A 75 -3.35 -1.38 -0.83
C LEU A 75 -4.63 -0.59 -0.62
N ARG A 76 -5.51 -0.62 -1.61
CA ARG A 76 -6.80 0.08 -1.55
C ARG A 76 -7.69 -0.48 -0.45
N GLN A 77 -7.68 -1.80 -0.26
CA GLN A 77 -8.43 -2.43 0.83
C GLN A 77 -7.94 -1.93 2.18
N MET A 78 -6.63 -1.82 2.36
CA MET A 78 -6.06 -1.30 3.61
C MET A 78 -6.46 0.16 3.81
N GLN A 79 -6.36 0.97 2.76
CA GLN A 79 -6.72 2.38 2.80
C GLN A 79 -8.19 2.56 3.17
N ASN A 80 -9.06 1.78 2.53
CA ASN A 80 -10.50 1.85 2.79
C ASN A 80 -10.85 1.40 4.22
N ALA A 81 -10.18 0.36 4.71
CA ALA A 81 -10.39 -0.11 6.07
C ALA A 81 -10.06 0.99 7.09
N MET A 82 -8.99 1.74 6.85
CA MET A 82 -8.61 2.85 7.71
C MET A 82 -9.63 3.98 7.66
N ILE A 83 -10.10 4.30 6.46
CA ILE A 83 -11.11 5.36 6.28
C ILE A 83 -12.43 4.98 6.96
N LEU A 84 -12.89 3.75 6.76
CA LEU A 84 -14.15 3.27 7.31
C LEU A 84 -14.09 3.06 8.82
N GLY A 85 -12.92 2.79 9.34
CA GLY A 85 -12.72 2.54 10.76
C GLY A 85 -12.59 3.79 11.61
N GLN A 86 -12.58 4.94 10.96
CA GLN A 86 -12.61 6.20 11.70
C GLN A 86 -14.02 6.44 12.25
#